data_29920f3dd7bc72b09327f74b457a279f
#
_entry.id   29920f3dd7bc72b09327f74b457a279f
#
_cell.length_a   1.000
_cell.length_b   1.000
_cell.length_c   1.000
_cell.angle_alpha   90.00
_cell.angle_beta   90.00
_cell.angle_gamma   90.00
#
_symmetry.space_group_name_H-M   'P 1'
#
loop_
_entity.id
_entity.type
_entity.pdbx_description
1 polymer ?
#
loop_
_entity_poly.entity_id
_entity_poly.type
_entity_poly.pdbx_seq_one_letter_code
_entity_poly.pdbx_strand_id
1 'polypeptide(L)'
;MQTDMQSIVDYILKEEAIKQDLYERQVILETKGDPIDEQWINDEKPVMTKDGRQVIVTEIDMKEVPNIIHGQVKMKNKLFDYEWLDDGTCQKALDQLGNPKKPEEADNLVKAT
;
A
#
# COMPACT_ATOMS: atom_id res chain seq x y z
N MET A 1 -37.97 -22.52 -21.99
CA MET A 1 -37.95 -21.06 -21.95
C MET A 1 -37.53 -20.50 -20.61
N GLN A 2 -37.97 -21.04 -19.49
CA GLN A 2 -37.45 -20.62 -18.19
C GLN A 2 -35.95 -20.86 -18.04
N THR A 3 -35.45 -21.93 -18.62
CA THR A 3 -34.02 -22.24 -18.64
C THR A 3 -33.21 -21.18 -19.36
N ASP A 4 -33.78 -20.58 -20.39
CA ASP A 4 -33.06 -19.54 -21.15
C ASP A 4 -32.93 -18.23 -20.37
N MET A 5 -33.96 -17.86 -19.61
CA MET A 5 -33.89 -16.67 -18.75
C MET A 5 -32.87 -16.84 -17.63
N GLN A 6 -32.82 -18.01 -17.01
CA GLN A 6 -31.85 -18.29 -15.96
C GLN A 6 -30.42 -18.26 -16.51
N SER A 7 -30.18 -18.84 -17.69
CA SER A 7 -28.87 -18.80 -18.35
C SER A 7 -28.42 -17.39 -18.67
N ILE A 8 -29.32 -16.52 -19.07
CA ILE A 8 -29.01 -15.11 -19.38
C ILE A 8 -28.62 -14.37 -18.10
N VAL A 9 -29.36 -14.59 -16.99
CA VAL A 9 -29.04 -13.97 -15.69
C VAL A 9 -27.69 -14.44 -15.20
N ASP A 10 -27.38 -15.72 -15.25
CA ASP A 10 -26.11 -16.28 -14.84
C ASP A 10 -24.95 -15.74 -15.68
N TYR A 11 -25.15 -15.58 -16.98
CA TYR A 11 -24.17 -15.01 -17.89
C TYR A 11 -23.85 -13.54 -17.55
N ILE A 12 -24.87 -12.74 -17.28
CA ILE A 12 -24.70 -11.32 -16.89
C ILE A 12 -23.93 -11.20 -15.59
N LEU A 13 -24.27 -12.01 -14.57
CA LEU A 13 -23.58 -12.01 -13.28
C LEU A 13 -22.10 -12.40 -13.43
N LYS A 14 -21.79 -13.38 -14.25
CA LYS A 14 -20.42 -13.79 -14.55
C LYS A 14 -19.63 -12.67 -15.22
N GLU A 15 -20.24 -12.01 -16.19
CA GLU A 15 -19.58 -10.92 -16.93
C GLU A 15 -19.28 -9.74 -16.03
N GLU A 16 -20.19 -9.37 -15.13
CA GLU A 16 -19.97 -8.31 -14.14
C GLU A 16 -18.82 -8.66 -13.18
N ALA A 17 -18.77 -9.88 -12.71
CA ALA A 17 -17.69 -10.33 -11.81
C ALA A 17 -16.32 -10.28 -12.50
N ILE A 18 -16.23 -10.67 -13.76
CA ILE A 18 -14.99 -10.59 -14.55
C ILE A 18 -14.56 -9.13 -14.75
N LYS A 19 -15.50 -8.24 -15.09
CA LYS A 19 -15.23 -6.83 -15.28
C LYS A 19 -14.71 -6.18 -13.99
N GLN A 20 -15.28 -6.52 -12.85
CA GLN A 20 -14.85 -6.01 -11.56
C GLN A 20 -13.44 -6.48 -11.22
N ASP A 21 -13.12 -7.76 -11.44
CA ASP A 21 -11.78 -8.31 -11.20
C ASP A 21 -10.72 -7.61 -12.07
N LEU A 22 -11.02 -7.39 -13.35
CA LEU A 22 -10.14 -6.67 -14.27
C LEU A 22 -9.94 -5.22 -13.83
N TYR A 23 -10.99 -4.56 -13.37
CA TYR A 23 -10.92 -3.20 -12.85
C TYR A 23 -10.04 -3.11 -11.62
N GLU A 24 -10.19 -4.00 -10.65
CA GLU A 24 -9.37 -4.06 -9.45
C GLU A 24 -7.89 -4.27 -9.79
N ARG A 25 -7.57 -5.18 -10.71
CA ARG A 25 -6.21 -5.41 -11.18
C ARG A 25 -5.60 -4.19 -11.83
N GLN A 26 -6.37 -3.50 -12.66
CA GLN A 26 -5.92 -2.29 -13.33
C GLN A 26 -5.65 -1.18 -12.32
N VAL A 27 -6.53 -0.98 -11.35
CA VAL A 27 -6.34 0.02 -10.29
C VAL A 27 -5.07 -0.27 -9.50
N ILE A 28 -4.81 -1.53 -9.13
CA ILE A 28 -3.60 -1.93 -8.42
C ILE A 28 -2.35 -1.60 -9.24
N LEU A 29 -2.33 -1.93 -10.54
CA LEU A 29 -1.19 -1.63 -11.41
C LEU A 29 -0.98 -0.13 -11.59
N GLU A 30 -2.05 0.65 -11.71
CA GLU A 30 -1.99 2.09 -11.88
C GLU A 30 -1.54 2.82 -10.60
N THR A 31 -1.80 2.25 -9.43
CA THR A 31 -1.46 2.90 -8.16
C THR A 31 -0.09 2.50 -7.61
N LYS A 32 0.62 1.57 -8.25
CA LYS A 32 1.95 1.16 -7.81
C LYS A 32 2.91 2.35 -7.82
N GLY A 33 3.48 2.66 -6.65
CA GLY A 33 4.39 3.79 -6.50
C GLY A 33 3.72 5.14 -6.33
N ASP A 34 2.38 5.21 -6.38
CA ASP A 34 1.66 6.45 -6.10
C ASP A 34 1.77 6.84 -4.63
N PRO A 35 1.69 8.14 -4.31
CA PRO A 35 1.67 8.58 -2.91
C PRO A 35 0.53 7.92 -2.13
N ILE A 36 0.81 7.56 -0.88
CA ILE A 36 -0.21 7.01 0.01
C ILE A 36 -1.20 8.09 0.42
N ASP A 37 -2.38 7.64 0.84
CA ASP A 37 -3.36 8.46 1.53
C ASP A 37 -3.84 7.74 2.79
N GLU A 38 -4.57 8.45 3.64
CA GLU A 38 -5.06 7.91 4.90
C GLU A 38 -5.96 6.69 4.68
N GLN A 39 -6.80 6.72 3.65
CA GLN A 39 -7.70 5.60 3.34
C GLN A 39 -6.92 4.33 2.97
N TRP A 40 -5.85 4.47 2.19
CA TRP A 40 -5.00 3.33 1.80
C TRP A 40 -4.41 2.62 3.02
N ILE A 41 -3.92 3.40 3.98
CA ILE A 41 -3.33 2.87 5.21
C ILE A 41 -4.41 2.25 6.11
N ASN A 42 -5.56 2.91 6.27
CA ASN A 42 -6.65 2.41 7.10
C ASN A 42 -7.25 1.11 6.56
N ASP A 43 -7.22 0.91 5.25
CA ASP A 43 -7.68 -0.31 4.59
C ASP A 43 -6.63 -1.43 4.65
N GLU A 44 -5.50 -1.20 5.32
CA GLU A 44 -4.39 -2.17 5.45
C GLU A 44 -3.87 -2.65 4.09
N LYS A 45 -3.90 -1.79 3.08
CA LYS A 45 -3.40 -2.11 1.76
C LYS A 45 -1.88 -2.07 1.70
N PRO A 46 -1.24 -2.82 0.80
CA PRO A 46 0.21 -2.93 0.77
C PRO A 46 0.91 -1.61 0.47
N VAL A 47 2.03 -1.42 1.14
CA VAL A 47 2.88 -0.24 0.98
C VAL A 47 4.34 -0.66 0.79
N MET A 48 5.13 0.23 0.21
CA MET A 48 6.56 0.03 0.03
C MET A 48 7.28 1.37 0.12
N THR A 49 8.61 1.34 0.25
CA THR A 49 9.39 2.56 0.02
C THR A 49 9.39 2.89 -1.47
N LYS A 50 9.64 4.14 -1.83
CA LYS A 50 9.63 4.58 -3.22
C LYS A 50 10.63 3.81 -4.08
N ASP A 51 11.72 3.33 -3.50
CA ASP A 51 12.71 2.49 -4.17
C ASP A 51 12.37 1.00 -4.18
N GLY A 52 11.18 0.61 -3.68
CA GLY A 52 10.66 -0.75 -3.81
C GLY A 52 10.93 -1.69 -2.65
N ARG A 53 11.46 -1.21 -1.52
CA ARG A 53 11.68 -2.06 -0.34
C ARG A 53 10.36 -2.36 0.36
N GLN A 54 10.18 -3.58 0.84
CA GLN A 54 8.98 -4.01 1.56
C GLN A 54 8.82 -3.26 2.89
N VAL A 55 7.61 -2.81 3.19
CA VAL A 55 7.27 -2.13 4.44
C VAL A 55 6.13 -2.86 5.14
N ILE A 56 6.25 -3.00 6.46
CA ILE A 56 5.20 -3.50 7.34
C ILE A 56 4.82 -2.36 8.27
N VAL A 57 3.58 -1.85 8.13
CA VAL A 57 3.07 -0.81 9.03
C VAL A 57 2.70 -1.47 10.37
N THR A 58 3.23 -0.93 11.45
CA THR A 58 3.00 -1.48 12.80
C THR A 58 2.04 -0.63 13.63
N GLU A 59 2.04 0.69 13.44
CA GLU A 59 1.20 1.60 14.20
C GLU A 59 0.99 2.90 13.44
N ILE A 60 -0.16 3.55 13.66
CA ILE A 60 -0.41 4.92 13.19
C ILE A 60 -0.66 5.77 14.43
N ASP A 61 0.21 6.73 14.70
CA ASP A 61 0.06 7.67 15.80
C ASP A 61 -0.80 8.84 15.35
N MET A 62 -2.01 8.92 15.91
CA MET A 62 -2.98 9.96 15.58
C MET A 62 -3.00 11.10 16.61
N LYS A 63 -2.10 11.09 17.59
CA LYS A 63 -2.04 12.11 18.65
C LYS A 63 -1.46 13.42 18.15
N GLU A 64 -0.68 13.38 17.07
CA GLU A 64 -0.07 14.54 16.46
C GLU A 64 -0.69 14.82 15.09
N VAL A 65 -0.57 16.07 14.64
CA VAL A 65 -1.01 16.47 13.29
C VAL A 65 0.20 17.09 12.59
N PRO A 66 0.67 16.51 11.48
CA PRO A 66 0.15 15.32 10.79
C PRO A 66 0.37 14.02 11.56
N ASN A 67 -0.45 13.01 11.26
CA ASN A 67 -0.30 11.69 11.86
C ASN A 67 1.05 11.07 11.49
N ILE A 68 1.60 10.27 12.39
CA ILE A 68 2.88 9.58 12.16
C ILE A 68 2.63 8.09 11.94
N ILE A 69 3.15 7.58 10.85
CA ILE A 69 3.08 6.16 10.52
C ILE A 69 4.38 5.50 10.98
N HIS A 70 4.27 4.51 11.86
CA HIS A 70 5.38 3.68 12.28
C HIS A 70 5.35 2.37 11.52
N GLY A 71 6.50 1.93 11.05
CA GLY A 71 6.60 0.66 10.36
C GLY A 71 8.01 0.15 10.31
N GLN A 72 8.18 -0.99 9.65
CA GLN A 72 9.48 -1.64 9.50
C GLN A 72 9.78 -1.83 8.02
N VAL A 73 11.00 -1.49 7.63
CA VAL A 73 11.50 -1.69 6.26
C VAL A 73 12.41 -2.90 6.26
N LYS A 74 12.16 -3.81 5.32
CA LYS A 74 12.98 -5.01 5.16
C LYS A 74 14.20 -4.72 4.30
N MET A 75 15.38 -4.96 4.88
CA MET A 75 16.67 -4.86 4.18
C MET A 75 17.53 -6.06 4.55
N LYS A 76 18.01 -6.81 3.57
CA LYS A 76 18.89 -7.99 3.76
C LYS A 76 18.36 -8.97 4.83
N ASN A 77 17.08 -9.31 4.78
CA ASN A 77 16.41 -10.21 5.72
C ASN A 77 16.30 -9.69 7.16
N LYS A 78 16.53 -8.40 7.37
CA LYS A 78 16.34 -7.73 8.66
C LYS A 78 15.27 -6.67 8.54
N LEU A 79 14.61 -6.38 9.67
CA LEU A 79 13.58 -5.35 9.76
C LEU A 79 14.14 -4.16 10.54
N PHE A 80 13.95 -2.95 10.00
CA PHE A 80 14.43 -1.70 10.59
C PHE A 80 13.28 -0.75 10.81
N ASP A 81 13.21 -0.12 11.98
CA ASP A 81 12.15 0.81 12.34
C ASP A 81 12.27 2.13 11.59
N TYR A 82 11.23 2.48 10.85
CA TYR A 82 11.11 3.74 10.12
C TYR A 82 9.86 4.49 10.58
N GLU A 83 9.84 5.78 10.32
CA GLU A 83 8.68 6.63 10.57
C GLU A 83 8.41 7.51 9.35
N TRP A 84 7.12 7.67 9.03
CA TRP A 84 6.65 8.51 7.93
C TRP A 84 5.51 9.41 8.41
N LEU A 85 5.36 10.55 7.76
CA LEU A 85 4.14 11.35 7.90
C LEU A 85 3.00 10.69 7.12
N ASP A 86 1.77 11.13 7.36
CA ASP A 86 0.58 10.57 6.71
C ASP A 86 0.53 10.80 5.20
N ASP A 87 1.34 11.71 4.67
CA ASP A 87 1.52 11.90 3.22
C ASP A 87 2.61 11.01 2.62
N GLY A 88 3.28 10.18 3.44
CA GLY A 88 4.34 9.29 3.02
C GLY A 88 5.75 9.85 3.13
N THR A 89 5.93 11.10 3.52
CA THR A 89 7.26 11.69 3.71
C THR A 89 8.00 11.01 4.84
N CYS A 90 9.19 10.46 4.56
CA CYS A 90 9.99 9.77 5.57
C CYS A 90 10.54 10.76 6.60
N GLN A 91 10.36 10.44 7.89
CA GLN A 91 10.86 11.25 9.01
C GLN A 91 12.03 10.59 9.71
N LYS A 92 12.07 9.26 9.74
CA LYS A 92 13.15 8.50 10.36
C LYS A 92 13.52 7.35 9.45
N ALA A 93 14.80 7.27 9.08
CA ALA A 93 15.35 6.21 8.25
C ALA A 93 16.63 5.65 8.87
N LEU A 94 16.90 4.39 8.59
CA LEU A 94 18.11 3.69 9.03
C LEU A 94 18.84 3.12 7.81
N ASP A 95 20.16 2.98 7.92
CA ASP A 95 20.95 2.30 6.91
C ASP A 95 20.92 0.76 7.11
N GLN A 96 21.61 0.03 6.28
CA GLN A 96 21.63 -1.44 6.33
C GLN A 96 22.29 -2.00 7.60
N LEU A 97 23.02 -1.16 8.34
CA LEU A 97 23.66 -1.50 9.61
C LEU A 97 22.80 -1.11 10.81
N GLY A 98 21.65 -0.48 10.59
CA GLY A 98 20.77 -0.01 11.64
C GLY A 98 21.14 1.35 12.21
N ASN A 99 22.05 2.07 11.59
CA ASN A 99 22.46 3.40 12.02
C ASN A 99 21.52 4.48 11.46
N PRO A 100 21.17 5.52 12.23
CA PRO A 100 20.36 6.61 11.72
C PRO A 100 20.99 7.27 10.50
N LYS A 101 20.16 7.54 9.49
CA LYS A 101 20.58 8.30 8.31
C LYS A 101 19.57 9.39 8.00
N LYS A 102 19.96 10.38 7.20
CA LYS A 102 19.06 11.41 6.72
C LYS A 102 18.05 10.78 5.76
N PRO A 103 16.72 10.97 5.99
CA PRO A 103 15.70 10.47 5.06
C PRO A 103 15.87 11.08 3.66
N GLU A 104 15.70 10.23 2.64
CA GLU A 104 15.75 10.61 1.24
C GLU A 104 14.39 10.35 0.58
N GLU A 105 14.19 10.87 -0.63
CA GLU A 105 12.97 10.63 -1.38
C GLU A 105 12.72 9.14 -1.61
N ALA A 106 13.78 8.34 -1.82
CA ALA A 106 13.70 6.90 -1.99
C ALA A 106 13.13 6.18 -0.75
N ASP A 107 13.20 6.80 0.43
CA ASP A 107 12.69 6.25 1.68
C ASP A 107 11.20 6.58 1.91
N ASN A 108 10.60 7.44 1.09
CA ASN A 108 9.19 7.81 1.23
C ASN A 108 8.27 6.60 1.04
N LEU A 109 7.15 6.60 1.76
CA LEU A 109 6.15 5.53 1.70
C LEU A 109 5.19 5.77 0.54
N VAL A 110 5.01 4.75 -0.28
CA VAL A 110 4.12 4.79 -1.45
C VAL A 110 3.26 3.54 -1.51
N LYS A 111 2.22 3.57 -2.36
CA LYS A 111 1.35 2.42 -2.58
C LYS A 111 2.12 1.29 -3.26
N ALA A 112 1.94 0.07 -2.79
CA ALA A 112 2.51 -1.14 -3.37
C ALA A 112 1.42 -2.02 -3.99
N THR A 113 1.83 -2.92 -4.85
CA THR A 113 0.94 -3.94 -5.42
C THR A 113 1.23 -5.31 -4.82
#